data_100a1f081d27e774c69ef23ebac20cf0
#
_entry.id   100a1f081d27e774c69ef23ebac20cf0
#
_cell.length_a   1.000
_cell.length_b   1.000
_cell.length_c   1.000
_cell.angle_alpha   90.00
_cell.angle_beta   90.00
_cell.angle_gamma   90.00
#
_symmetry.space_group_name_H-M   'P 1'
#
loop_
_entity.id
_entity.type
_entity.pdbx_description
1 polymer ?
#
loop_
_entity_poly.entity_id
_entity_poly.type
_entity_poly.pdbx_seq_one_letter_code
_entity_poly.pdbx_strand_id
1 'polypeptide(L)'
;MEMNGVCIDTETLKETSNNLTNRLAEIEHHIYELAGESFNISSPRQVGEILFGKMKIVEKPKKTKTGQYVTSEEVLQQLRSKSPIIDEILNYRGLKKLLGTYIDALPKLINPRTGHIHASFNQAITATGRLSSSDPNLQNIPVRDDDGKEIRRCFIPEPGCLFFSADYSQIELRIMAHLSEDANMVEAFREGSDIHAATAAKIWHEDIKDVTDAQRKKAKTANFGIIYGITTFGLAQRMNIENKEAKQIIEDYFRTFPGVQAYMEKSKEMARAKGYAETLFHRRRYLPDIN
;
A
#
# COMPACT_ATOMS: atom_id res chain seq x y z
N MET A 1 3.36 2.51 -24.64
CA MET A 1 2.74 1.47 -23.77
C MET A 1 1.31 1.17 -24.25
N GLU A 2 0.41 2.16 -24.33
CA GLU A 2 -0.99 1.93 -24.71
C GLU A 2 -1.18 1.26 -26.07
N MET A 3 -0.45 1.72 -27.10
CA MET A 3 -0.55 1.16 -28.45
C MET A 3 -0.04 -0.28 -28.56
N ASN A 4 1.03 -0.62 -27.85
CA ASN A 4 1.60 -1.97 -27.90
C ASN A 4 0.79 -2.95 -27.03
N GLY A 5 0.27 -2.46 -25.91
CA GLY A 5 -0.41 -3.32 -24.95
C GLY A 5 0.52 -4.30 -24.23
N VAL A 6 -0.06 -5.35 -23.66
CA VAL A 6 0.63 -6.43 -22.96
C VAL A 6 -0.06 -7.77 -23.22
N CYS A 7 0.74 -8.82 -23.38
CA CYS A 7 0.23 -10.18 -23.54
C CYS A 7 -0.14 -10.80 -22.21
N ILE A 8 -1.16 -11.66 -22.24
CA ILE A 8 -1.58 -12.48 -21.10
C ILE A 8 -1.65 -13.97 -21.51
N ASP A 9 -1.08 -14.81 -20.66
CA ASP A 9 -1.28 -16.24 -20.70
C ASP A 9 -2.66 -16.60 -20.11
N THR A 10 -3.62 -16.86 -21.01
CA THR A 10 -4.99 -17.14 -20.62
C THR A 10 -5.16 -18.54 -20.01
N GLU A 11 -4.29 -19.50 -20.34
CA GLU A 11 -4.34 -20.84 -19.76
C GLU A 11 -3.87 -20.81 -18.30
N THR A 12 -2.71 -20.23 -18.04
CA THR A 12 -2.22 -20.01 -16.66
C THR A 12 -3.22 -19.21 -15.83
N LEU A 13 -3.86 -18.19 -16.43
CA LEU A 13 -4.87 -17.40 -15.74
C LEU A 13 -6.11 -18.22 -15.38
N LYS A 14 -6.54 -19.13 -16.25
CA LYS A 14 -7.66 -20.05 -16.00
C LYS A 14 -7.34 -21.06 -14.89
N GLU A 15 -6.14 -21.61 -14.88
CA GLU A 15 -5.67 -22.50 -13.82
C GLU A 15 -5.66 -21.77 -12.47
N THR A 16 -5.13 -20.56 -12.44
CA THR A 16 -5.14 -19.70 -11.25
C THR A 16 -6.57 -19.39 -10.80
N SER A 17 -7.49 -19.11 -11.73
CA SER A 17 -8.91 -18.88 -11.44
C SER A 17 -9.55 -20.07 -10.73
N ASN A 18 -9.32 -21.28 -11.25
CA ASN A 18 -9.87 -22.51 -10.66
C ASN A 18 -9.33 -22.74 -9.23
N ASN A 19 -8.02 -22.57 -9.05
CA ASN A 19 -7.38 -22.72 -7.74
C ASN A 19 -7.92 -21.71 -6.71
N LEU A 20 -7.97 -20.43 -7.06
CA LEU A 20 -8.47 -19.40 -6.15
C LEU A 20 -9.98 -19.55 -5.88
N THR A 21 -10.75 -20.01 -6.85
CA THR A 21 -12.19 -20.28 -6.66
C THR A 21 -12.43 -21.43 -5.67
N ASN A 22 -11.66 -22.49 -5.77
CA ASN A 22 -11.73 -23.61 -4.82
C ASN A 22 -11.36 -23.16 -3.40
N ARG A 23 -10.25 -22.44 -3.26
CA ARG A 23 -9.84 -21.86 -1.97
C ARG A 23 -10.87 -20.89 -1.40
N LEU A 24 -11.51 -20.09 -2.25
CA LEU A 24 -12.57 -19.19 -1.83
C LEU A 24 -13.77 -19.93 -1.26
N ALA A 25 -14.16 -21.05 -1.89
CA ALA A 25 -15.25 -21.90 -1.42
C ALA A 25 -14.92 -22.58 -0.08
N GLU A 26 -13.68 -23.04 0.12
CA GLU A 26 -13.22 -23.59 1.39
C GLU A 26 -13.26 -22.54 2.52
N ILE A 27 -12.78 -21.34 2.26
CA ILE A 27 -12.82 -20.24 3.23
C ILE A 27 -14.27 -19.85 3.55
N GLU A 28 -15.14 -19.79 2.53
CA GLU A 28 -16.56 -19.50 2.72
C GLU A 28 -17.22 -20.53 3.64
N HIS A 29 -16.96 -21.81 3.42
CA HIS A 29 -17.47 -22.88 4.27
C HIS A 29 -16.99 -22.74 5.71
N HIS A 30 -15.69 -22.51 5.91
CA HIS A 30 -15.13 -22.32 7.24
C HIS A 30 -15.69 -21.08 7.95
N ILE A 31 -15.95 -19.98 7.21
CA ILE A 31 -16.64 -18.81 7.78
C ILE A 31 -18.04 -19.17 8.28
N TYR A 32 -18.80 -19.97 7.52
CA TYR A 32 -20.15 -20.40 7.92
C TYR A 32 -20.11 -21.33 9.14
N GLU A 33 -19.13 -22.21 9.24
CA GLU A 33 -18.93 -23.04 10.44
C GLU A 33 -18.65 -22.19 11.67
N LEU A 34 -17.74 -21.19 11.55
CA LEU A 34 -17.39 -20.28 12.64
C LEU A 34 -18.56 -19.36 13.06
N ALA A 35 -19.40 -18.99 12.11
CA ALA A 35 -20.58 -18.15 12.35
C ALA A 35 -21.79 -18.93 12.86
N GLY A 36 -21.86 -20.24 12.60
CA GLY A 36 -22.98 -21.10 12.89
C GLY A 36 -24.15 -20.97 11.92
N GLU A 37 -23.99 -20.19 10.85
CA GLU A 37 -25.01 -19.99 9.81
C GLU A 37 -24.40 -19.45 8.52
N SER A 38 -25.13 -19.59 7.42
CA SER A 38 -24.76 -19.01 6.12
C SER A 38 -25.26 -17.55 6.01
N PHE A 39 -24.45 -16.69 5.40
CA PHE A 39 -24.78 -15.30 5.14
C PHE A 39 -23.96 -14.76 3.96
N ASN A 40 -24.30 -13.59 3.42
CA ASN A 40 -23.52 -12.97 2.36
C ASN A 40 -22.28 -12.26 2.91
N ILE A 41 -21.10 -12.90 2.81
CA ILE A 41 -19.81 -12.40 3.28
C ILE A 41 -19.37 -11.13 2.52
N SER A 42 -19.85 -10.95 1.28
CA SER A 42 -19.62 -9.73 0.50
C SER A 42 -20.48 -8.55 0.96
N SER A 43 -21.47 -8.76 1.83
CA SER A 43 -22.32 -7.71 2.38
C SER A 43 -21.75 -7.16 3.68
N PRO A 44 -21.25 -5.90 3.73
CA PRO A 44 -20.78 -5.29 4.98
C PRO A 44 -21.82 -5.28 6.10
N ARG A 45 -23.11 -5.15 5.73
CA ARG A 45 -24.22 -5.18 6.68
C ARG A 45 -24.34 -6.54 7.34
N GLN A 46 -24.41 -7.62 6.56
CA GLN A 46 -24.56 -8.98 7.10
C GLN A 46 -23.34 -9.40 7.91
N VAL A 47 -22.14 -9.10 7.42
CA VAL A 47 -20.90 -9.30 8.20
C VAL A 47 -20.96 -8.58 9.55
N GLY A 48 -21.42 -7.33 9.56
CA GLY A 48 -21.57 -6.57 10.81
C GLY A 48 -22.58 -7.18 11.78
N GLU A 49 -23.72 -7.64 11.27
CA GLU A 49 -24.74 -8.32 12.09
C GLU A 49 -24.22 -9.62 12.70
N ILE A 50 -23.48 -10.42 11.94
CA ILE A 50 -22.86 -11.65 12.45
C ILE A 50 -21.80 -11.31 13.50
N LEU A 51 -20.81 -10.50 13.18
CA LEU A 51 -19.67 -10.26 14.05
C LEU A 51 -20.05 -9.52 15.34
N PHE A 52 -20.87 -8.49 15.22
CA PHE A 52 -21.16 -7.56 16.32
C PHE A 52 -22.54 -7.74 16.93
N GLY A 53 -23.53 -8.19 16.15
CA GLY A 53 -24.87 -8.45 16.61
C GLY A 53 -24.99 -9.80 17.31
N LYS A 54 -24.61 -10.90 16.62
CA LYS A 54 -24.77 -12.27 17.11
C LYS A 54 -23.57 -12.78 17.91
N MET A 55 -22.36 -12.74 17.32
CA MET A 55 -21.14 -13.23 17.98
C MET A 55 -20.64 -12.28 19.08
N LYS A 56 -21.00 -11.00 19.03
CA LYS A 56 -20.65 -9.96 20.03
C LYS A 56 -19.13 -9.93 20.32
N ILE A 57 -18.30 -10.05 19.29
CA ILE A 57 -16.83 -10.09 19.42
C ILE A 57 -16.22 -8.83 20.05
N VAL A 58 -16.99 -7.74 20.08
CA VAL A 58 -16.63 -6.46 20.72
C VAL A 58 -17.85 -5.90 21.44
N GLU A 59 -17.67 -5.38 22.64
CA GLU A 59 -18.76 -4.78 23.43
C GLU A 59 -19.32 -3.50 22.81
N LYS A 60 -18.44 -2.63 22.27
CA LYS A 60 -18.80 -1.33 21.69
C LYS A 60 -18.26 -1.21 20.25
N PRO A 61 -18.90 -1.85 19.26
CA PRO A 61 -18.46 -1.78 17.88
C PRO A 61 -18.70 -0.40 17.28
N LYS A 62 -17.79 0.03 16.41
CA LYS A 62 -17.93 1.28 15.63
C LYS A 62 -19.16 1.18 14.71
N LYS A 63 -19.94 2.24 14.66
CA LYS A 63 -21.10 2.39 13.75
C LYS A 63 -20.92 3.59 12.82
N THR A 64 -21.51 3.50 11.64
CA THR A 64 -21.64 4.61 10.69
C THR A 64 -22.65 5.63 11.22
N LYS A 65 -22.72 6.80 10.57
CA LYS A 65 -23.77 7.81 10.85
C LYS A 65 -25.20 7.27 10.67
N THR A 66 -25.34 6.24 9.82
CA THR A 66 -26.64 5.55 9.56
C THR A 66 -26.91 4.38 10.51
N GLY A 67 -26.08 4.18 11.54
CA GLY A 67 -26.27 3.13 12.55
C GLY A 67 -25.77 1.73 12.15
N GLN A 68 -25.23 1.54 10.95
CA GLN A 68 -24.66 0.25 10.52
C GLN A 68 -23.29 0.01 11.16
N TYR A 69 -22.96 -1.25 11.41
CA TYR A 69 -21.63 -1.63 11.88
C TYR A 69 -20.56 -1.37 10.83
N VAL A 70 -19.42 -0.84 11.24
CA VAL A 70 -18.28 -0.61 10.36
C VAL A 70 -17.47 -1.90 10.27
N THR A 71 -17.37 -2.46 9.06
CA THR A 71 -16.60 -3.68 8.75
C THR A 71 -15.52 -3.41 7.69
N SER A 72 -14.95 -2.18 7.67
CA SER A 72 -13.82 -1.88 6.79
C SER A 72 -12.62 -2.76 7.13
N GLU A 73 -11.76 -2.96 6.15
CA GLU A 73 -10.52 -3.74 6.32
C GLU A 73 -9.71 -3.25 7.52
N GLU A 74 -9.55 -1.93 7.65
CA GLU A 74 -8.83 -1.30 8.77
C GLU A 74 -9.42 -1.68 10.14
N VAL A 75 -10.76 -1.67 10.28
CA VAL A 75 -11.43 -2.04 11.53
C VAL A 75 -11.26 -3.54 11.80
N LEU A 76 -11.44 -4.38 10.79
CA LEU A 76 -11.29 -5.83 10.95
C LEU A 76 -9.83 -6.21 11.28
N GLN A 77 -8.83 -5.58 10.68
CA GLN A 77 -7.43 -5.83 11.00
C GLN A 77 -7.11 -5.56 12.48
N GLN A 78 -7.69 -4.53 13.09
CA GLN A 78 -7.54 -4.25 14.52
C GLN A 78 -8.19 -5.31 15.41
N LEU A 79 -9.08 -6.11 14.87
CA LEU A 79 -9.85 -7.13 15.61
C LEU A 79 -9.36 -8.56 15.36
N ARG A 80 -8.27 -8.76 14.63
CA ARG A 80 -7.73 -10.10 14.29
C ARG A 80 -7.57 -11.02 15.49
N SER A 81 -7.06 -10.48 16.59
CA SER A 81 -6.84 -11.25 17.84
C SER A 81 -8.12 -11.59 18.60
N LYS A 82 -9.27 -11.08 18.19
CA LYS A 82 -10.54 -11.25 18.92
C LYS A 82 -11.30 -12.51 18.50
N SER A 83 -11.19 -12.92 17.24
CA SER A 83 -11.86 -14.12 16.74
C SER A 83 -11.23 -14.58 15.43
N PRO A 84 -11.06 -15.90 15.21
CA PRO A 84 -10.49 -16.46 13.99
C PRO A 84 -11.31 -16.14 12.72
N ILE A 85 -12.62 -15.95 12.85
CA ILE A 85 -13.48 -15.58 11.72
C ILE A 85 -13.05 -14.27 11.04
N ILE A 86 -12.36 -13.38 11.76
CA ILE A 86 -11.89 -12.10 11.21
C ILE A 86 -10.83 -12.32 10.13
N ASP A 87 -9.88 -13.20 10.37
CA ASP A 87 -8.84 -13.53 9.40
C ASP A 87 -9.45 -14.17 8.15
N GLU A 88 -10.39 -15.09 8.34
CA GLU A 88 -11.09 -15.74 7.24
C GLU A 88 -11.90 -14.74 6.38
N ILE A 89 -12.61 -13.80 7.01
CA ILE A 89 -13.33 -12.75 6.28
C ILE A 89 -12.38 -11.84 5.52
N LEU A 90 -11.23 -11.47 6.09
CA LEU A 90 -10.22 -10.67 5.41
C LEU A 90 -9.62 -11.44 4.21
N ASN A 91 -9.29 -12.71 4.38
CA ASN A 91 -8.80 -13.60 3.32
C ASN A 91 -9.84 -13.76 2.20
N TYR A 92 -11.08 -14.05 2.55
CA TYR A 92 -12.18 -14.12 1.60
C TYR A 92 -12.31 -12.87 0.75
N ARG A 93 -12.33 -11.69 1.38
CA ARG A 93 -12.43 -10.41 0.68
C ARG A 93 -11.24 -10.15 -0.24
N GLY A 94 -10.03 -10.49 0.22
CA GLY A 94 -8.82 -10.39 -0.59
C GLY A 94 -8.90 -11.24 -1.85
N LEU A 95 -9.19 -12.53 -1.72
CA LEU A 95 -9.34 -13.46 -2.84
C LEU A 95 -10.48 -13.05 -3.77
N LYS A 96 -11.64 -12.67 -3.23
CA LYS A 96 -12.78 -12.22 -4.03
C LYS A 96 -12.47 -11.00 -4.87
N LYS A 97 -11.71 -10.07 -4.30
CA LYS A 97 -11.23 -8.89 -5.03
C LYS A 97 -10.27 -9.27 -6.15
N LEU A 98 -9.33 -10.18 -5.90
CA LEU A 98 -8.37 -10.64 -6.91
C LEU A 98 -9.10 -11.34 -8.07
N LEU A 99 -10.00 -12.24 -7.77
CA LEU A 99 -10.83 -12.93 -8.78
C LEU A 99 -11.60 -11.91 -9.63
N GLY A 100 -12.41 -11.05 -9.02
CA GLY A 100 -13.27 -10.15 -9.77
C GLY A 100 -12.53 -9.03 -10.50
N THR A 101 -11.45 -8.49 -9.91
CA THR A 101 -10.75 -7.33 -10.47
C THR A 101 -9.75 -7.71 -11.56
N TYR A 102 -9.11 -8.87 -11.43
CA TYR A 102 -8.05 -9.28 -12.35
C TYR A 102 -8.41 -10.54 -13.11
N ILE A 103 -8.66 -11.65 -12.45
CA ILE A 103 -8.74 -12.94 -13.09
C ILE A 103 -9.94 -13.04 -14.05
N ASP A 104 -11.12 -12.63 -13.60
CA ASP A 104 -12.34 -12.68 -14.43
C ASP A 104 -12.45 -11.48 -15.41
N ALA A 105 -11.75 -10.39 -15.11
CA ALA A 105 -11.82 -9.17 -15.92
C ALA A 105 -10.80 -9.14 -17.05
N LEU A 106 -9.54 -9.54 -16.78
CA LEU A 106 -8.45 -9.42 -17.75
C LEU A 106 -8.71 -10.14 -19.09
N PRO A 107 -9.23 -11.39 -19.14
CA PRO A 107 -9.50 -12.05 -20.40
C PRO A 107 -10.51 -11.29 -21.30
N LYS A 108 -11.46 -10.59 -20.68
CA LYS A 108 -12.50 -9.82 -21.38
C LYS A 108 -11.96 -8.53 -22.01
N LEU A 109 -10.78 -8.09 -21.58
CA LEU A 109 -10.11 -6.89 -22.06
C LEU A 109 -9.11 -7.15 -23.17
N ILE A 110 -8.91 -8.42 -23.55
CA ILE A 110 -8.04 -8.76 -24.66
C ILE A 110 -8.67 -8.27 -25.95
N ASN A 111 -7.96 -7.41 -26.67
CA ASN A 111 -8.39 -6.93 -27.96
C ASN A 111 -8.29 -8.06 -29.00
N PRO A 112 -9.39 -8.47 -29.68
CA PRO A 112 -9.38 -9.61 -30.58
C PRO A 112 -8.53 -9.42 -31.84
N ARG A 113 -8.16 -8.17 -32.19
CA ARG A 113 -7.30 -7.87 -33.36
C ARG A 113 -5.81 -7.95 -33.04
N THR A 114 -5.41 -7.59 -31.81
CA THR A 114 -4.00 -7.57 -31.40
C THR A 114 -3.61 -8.73 -30.50
N GLY A 115 -4.57 -9.37 -29.84
CA GLY A 115 -4.31 -10.38 -28.81
C GLY A 115 -3.80 -9.81 -27.49
N HIS A 116 -3.74 -8.49 -27.37
CA HIS A 116 -3.18 -7.78 -26.21
C HIS A 116 -4.22 -7.05 -25.38
N ILE A 117 -3.89 -6.75 -24.15
CA ILE A 117 -4.62 -5.80 -23.31
C ILE A 117 -3.98 -4.41 -23.48
N HIS A 118 -4.80 -3.42 -23.78
CA HIS A 118 -4.39 -2.03 -23.99
C HIS A 118 -4.96 -1.15 -22.88
N ALA A 119 -4.22 -1.06 -21.75
CA ALA A 119 -4.59 -0.19 -20.65
C ALA A 119 -4.34 1.29 -21.00
N SER A 120 -5.15 2.18 -20.47
CA SER A 120 -4.92 3.62 -20.54
C SER A 120 -4.02 4.11 -19.41
N PHE A 121 -3.12 5.05 -19.72
CA PHE A 121 -2.22 5.69 -18.75
C PHE A 121 -2.48 7.19 -18.71
N ASN A 122 -3.18 7.64 -17.69
CA ASN A 122 -3.64 9.02 -17.57
C ASN A 122 -2.54 9.91 -16.94
N GLN A 123 -2.13 10.96 -17.63
CA GLN A 123 -1.06 11.86 -17.19
C GLN A 123 -1.54 13.03 -16.32
N ALA A 124 -2.82 13.38 -16.37
CA ALA A 124 -3.35 14.61 -15.77
C ALA A 124 -4.40 14.39 -14.66
N ILE A 125 -4.69 13.15 -14.28
CA ILE A 125 -5.73 12.86 -13.28
C ILE A 125 -5.25 13.02 -11.84
N THR A 126 -4.02 12.58 -11.55
CA THR A 126 -3.52 12.61 -10.17
C THR A 126 -3.06 14.00 -9.77
N ALA A 127 -3.41 14.41 -8.55
CA ALA A 127 -2.98 15.70 -8.01
C ALA A 127 -1.44 15.80 -7.81
N THR A 128 -0.74 14.68 -7.78
CA THR A 128 0.71 14.61 -7.60
C THR A 128 1.51 14.61 -8.89
N GLY A 129 0.84 14.47 -10.04
CA GLY A 129 1.48 14.31 -11.35
C GLY A 129 2.01 12.90 -11.63
N ARG A 130 1.69 11.91 -10.78
CA ARG A 130 1.93 10.50 -11.10
C ARG A 130 0.98 10.04 -12.18
N LEU A 131 1.35 9.02 -12.96
CA LEU A 131 0.42 8.33 -13.84
C LEU A 131 -0.64 7.60 -13.02
N SER A 132 -1.83 7.50 -13.55
CA SER A 132 -2.82 6.50 -13.14
C SER A 132 -3.13 5.59 -14.33
N SER A 133 -3.53 4.37 -14.05
CA SER A 133 -3.89 3.39 -15.08
C SER A 133 -5.36 3.00 -14.94
N SER A 134 -6.03 2.84 -16.08
CA SER A 134 -7.42 2.38 -16.16
C SER A 134 -7.62 1.43 -17.35
N ASP A 135 -8.64 0.62 -17.28
CA ASP A 135 -9.12 -0.30 -18.32
C ASP A 135 -8.06 -1.28 -18.89
N PRO A 136 -7.38 -2.06 -18.01
CA PRO A 136 -7.47 -2.20 -16.57
C PRO A 136 -6.47 -1.32 -15.81
N ASN A 137 -6.65 -1.21 -14.47
CA ASN A 137 -5.63 -0.59 -13.62
C ASN A 137 -4.49 -1.56 -13.35
N LEU A 138 -3.44 -1.52 -14.18
CA LEU A 138 -2.25 -2.38 -14.06
C LEU A 138 -1.34 -2.00 -12.90
N GLN A 139 -1.46 -0.77 -12.35
CA GLN A 139 -0.60 -0.30 -11.25
C GLN A 139 -0.99 -0.89 -9.89
N ASN A 140 -2.19 -1.45 -9.76
CA ASN A 140 -2.71 -1.99 -8.51
C ASN A 140 -2.65 -3.53 -8.42
N ILE A 141 -1.98 -4.20 -9.36
CA ILE A 141 -1.76 -5.65 -9.28
C ILE A 141 -0.89 -5.94 -8.04
N PRO A 142 -1.33 -6.78 -7.10
CA PRO A 142 -0.58 -7.06 -5.88
C PRO A 142 0.81 -7.64 -6.18
N VAL A 143 1.77 -7.32 -5.30
CA VAL A 143 3.18 -7.74 -5.45
C VAL A 143 3.67 -8.56 -4.26
N ARG A 144 3.04 -8.37 -3.09
CA ARG A 144 3.59 -8.86 -1.82
C ARG A 144 3.10 -10.25 -1.44
N ASP A 145 1.87 -10.58 -1.78
CA ASP A 145 1.26 -11.89 -1.51
C ASP A 145 1.51 -12.85 -2.67
N ASP A 146 1.42 -14.13 -2.40
CA ASP A 146 1.70 -15.17 -3.39
C ASP A 146 0.61 -15.23 -4.46
N ASP A 147 -0.64 -14.97 -4.11
CA ASP A 147 -1.75 -14.92 -5.06
C ASP A 147 -1.57 -13.78 -6.07
N GLY A 148 -1.10 -12.62 -5.62
CA GLY A 148 -0.75 -11.51 -6.50
C GLY A 148 0.43 -11.83 -7.43
N LYS A 149 1.42 -12.57 -6.94
CA LYS A 149 2.54 -13.04 -7.76
C LYS A 149 2.08 -13.99 -8.86
N GLU A 150 1.14 -14.90 -8.56
CA GLU A 150 0.56 -15.81 -9.58
C GLU A 150 -0.17 -15.00 -10.67
N ILE A 151 -0.94 -13.98 -10.32
CA ILE A 151 -1.57 -13.12 -11.31
C ILE A 151 -0.51 -12.40 -12.17
N ARG A 152 0.58 -11.93 -11.56
CA ARG A 152 1.67 -11.28 -12.30
C ARG A 152 2.39 -12.23 -13.27
N ARG A 153 2.49 -13.51 -12.97
CA ARG A 153 3.07 -14.53 -13.87
C ARG A 153 2.26 -14.72 -15.15
N CYS A 154 0.96 -14.40 -15.10
CA CYS A 154 0.11 -14.46 -16.29
C CYS A 154 0.44 -13.37 -17.32
N PHE A 155 1.14 -12.31 -16.92
CA PHE A 155 1.64 -11.31 -17.87
C PHE A 155 2.93 -11.83 -18.51
N ILE A 156 2.90 -12.06 -19.82
CA ILE A 156 4.01 -12.63 -20.57
C ILE A 156 4.50 -11.65 -21.65
N PRO A 157 5.79 -11.68 -22.01
CA PRO A 157 6.26 -10.90 -23.15
C PRO A 157 5.80 -11.54 -24.47
N GLU A 158 5.87 -10.76 -25.54
CA GLU A 158 5.69 -11.34 -26.90
C GLU A 158 6.79 -12.37 -27.21
N PRO A 159 6.52 -13.32 -28.11
CA PRO A 159 7.52 -14.27 -28.54
C PRO A 159 8.80 -13.58 -29.03
N GLY A 160 9.93 -14.01 -28.51
CA GLY A 160 11.25 -13.41 -28.80
C GLY A 160 11.57 -12.14 -28.01
N CYS A 161 10.68 -11.67 -27.14
CA CYS A 161 10.89 -10.52 -26.28
C CYS A 161 11.11 -10.94 -24.82
N LEU A 162 11.61 -10.00 -24.03
CA LEU A 162 11.77 -10.13 -22.58
C LEU A 162 11.15 -8.90 -21.89
N PHE A 163 10.60 -9.10 -20.69
CA PHE A 163 10.26 -7.98 -19.82
C PHE A 163 11.54 -7.38 -19.24
N PHE A 164 11.63 -6.06 -19.33
CA PHE A 164 12.64 -5.28 -18.63
C PHE A 164 11.96 -4.45 -17.56
N SER A 165 12.46 -4.55 -16.32
CA SER A 165 11.99 -3.74 -15.20
C SER A 165 13.16 -2.98 -14.60
N ALA A 166 13.00 -1.66 -14.46
CA ALA A 166 13.94 -0.80 -13.79
C ALA A 166 13.22 0.17 -12.87
N ASP A 167 13.78 0.39 -11.69
CA ASP A 167 13.25 1.33 -10.70
C ASP A 167 14.38 2.19 -10.15
N TYR A 168 14.07 3.44 -9.83
CA TYR A 168 15.03 4.32 -9.18
C TYR A 168 15.25 3.92 -7.73
N SER A 169 16.49 3.65 -7.37
CA SER A 169 16.84 3.32 -5.98
C SER A 169 16.60 4.52 -5.06
N GLN A 170 15.58 4.42 -4.22
CA GLN A 170 15.28 5.38 -3.14
C GLN A 170 15.15 6.83 -3.61
N ILE A 171 14.61 7.07 -4.80
CA ILE A 171 14.60 8.40 -5.45
C ILE A 171 13.95 9.48 -4.58
N GLU A 172 12.88 9.14 -3.86
CA GLU A 172 12.16 10.09 -3.00
C GLU A 172 13.02 10.57 -1.83
N LEU A 173 13.82 9.67 -1.24
CA LEU A 173 14.77 10.02 -0.18
C LEU A 173 15.95 10.83 -0.71
N ARG A 174 16.42 10.54 -1.94
CA ARG A 174 17.47 11.32 -2.61
C ARG A 174 17.01 12.73 -2.93
N ILE A 175 15.77 12.88 -3.41
CA ILE A 175 15.16 14.19 -3.64
C ILE A 175 15.00 14.93 -2.30
N MET A 176 14.57 14.25 -1.24
CA MET A 176 14.47 14.85 0.09
C MET A 176 15.85 15.32 0.58
N ALA A 177 16.89 14.51 0.46
CA ALA A 177 18.25 14.90 0.81
C ALA A 177 18.71 16.16 0.05
N HIS A 178 18.41 16.22 -1.24
CA HIS A 178 18.74 17.37 -2.09
C HIS A 178 17.98 18.64 -1.68
N LEU A 179 16.66 18.54 -1.47
CA LEU A 179 15.81 19.69 -1.16
C LEU A 179 15.96 20.19 0.27
N SER A 180 16.25 19.30 1.21
CA SER A 180 16.46 19.66 2.61
C SER A 180 17.89 20.11 2.91
N GLU A 181 18.84 19.77 2.02
CA GLU A 181 20.27 19.94 2.23
C GLU A 181 20.77 19.37 3.58
N ASP A 182 20.06 18.36 4.09
CA ASP A 182 20.41 17.72 5.35
C ASP A 182 21.76 17.01 5.25
N ALA A 183 22.75 17.47 6.02
CA ALA A 183 24.12 17.00 5.93
C ALA A 183 24.23 15.48 6.15
N ASN A 184 23.56 14.93 7.15
CA ASN A 184 23.61 13.51 7.47
C ASN A 184 22.98 12.66 6.37
N MET A 185 21.88 13.12 5.79
CA MET A 185 21.21 12.40 4.70
C MET A 185 22.01 12.47 3.39
N VAL A 186 22.58 13.62 3.07
CA VAL A 186 23.44 13.82 1.89
C VAL A 186 24.70 12.96 1.99
N GLU A 187 25.35 12.93 3.16
CA GLU A 187 26.55 12.13 3.41
C GLU A 187 26.26 10.64 3.24
N ALA A 188 25.19 10.12 3.86
CA ALA A 188 24.80 8.73 3.72
C ALA A 188 24.62 8.29 2.25
N PHE A 189 24.06 9.16 1.41
CA PHE A 189 23.92 8.87 -0.02
C PHE A 189 25.24 8.99 -0.80
N ARG A 190 26.16 9.90 -0.43
CA ARG A 190 27.48 10.04 -1.05
C ARG A 190 28.38 8.84 -0.77
N GLU A 191 28.32 8.30 0.43
CA GLU A 191 29.04 7.11 0.83
C GLU A 191 28.46 5.81 0.24
N GLY A 192 27.31 5.87 -0.44
CA GLY A 192 26.62 4.69 -0.95
C GLY A 192 26.03 3.79 0.13
N SER A 193 25.90 4.31 1.34
CA SER A 193 25.36 3.59 2.49
C SER A 193 23.88 3.25 2.30
N ASP A 194 23.43 2.13 2.89
CA ASP A 194 22.00 1.83 2.98
C ASP A 194 21.34 2.83 3.93
N ILE A 195 20.64 3.81 3.37
CA ILE A 195 19.96 4.87 4.16
C ILE A 195 19.00 4.32 5.22
N HIS A 196 18.38 3.16 4.98
CA HIS A 196 17.48 2.55 5.96
C HIS A 196 18.26 1.92 7.11
N ALA A 197 19.38 1.29 6.83
CA ALA A 197 20.29 0.78 7.85
C ALA A 197 20.96 1.94 8.62
N ALA A 198 21.42 2.97 7.92
CA ALA A 198 21.99 4.16 8.55
C ALA A 198 20.97 4.88 9.47
N THR A 199 19.72 5.00 9.03
CA THR A 199 18.65 5.53 9.87
C THR A 199 18.37 4.65 11.09
N ALA A 200 18.35 3.32 10.92
CA ALA A 200 18.17 2.38 12.02
C ALA A 200 19.29 2.52 13.05
N ALA A 201 20.54 2.49 12.63
CA ALA A 201 21.72 2.65 13.49
C ALA A 201 21.62 3.93 14.34
N LYS A 202 21.18 5.03 13.75
CA LYS A 202 21.01 6.32 14.44
C LYS A 202 19.82 6.30 15.43
N ILE A 203 18.68 5.72 15.04
CA ILE A 203 17.47 5.65 15.90
C ILE A 203 17.69 4.74 17.10
N TRP A 204 18.35 3.59 16.89
CA TRP A 204 18.58 2.62 17.99
C TRP A 204 19.96 2.75 18.66
N HIS A 205 20.78 3.76 18.26
CA HIS A 205 22.07 4.05 18.85
C HIS A 205 23.06 2.87 18.81
N GLU A 206 23.16 2.23 17.66
CA GLU A 206 24.04 1.08 17.42
C GLU A 206 24.86 1.26 16.14
N ASP A 207 25.88 0.42 15.94
CA ASP A 207 26.66 0.42 14.70
C ASP A 207 25.81 -0.11 13.54
N ILE A 208 25.99 0.46 12.34
CA ILE A 208 25.26 0.07 11.12
C ILE A 208 25.41 -1.43 10.79
N LYS A 209 26.53 -2.03 11.14
CA LYS A 209 26.81 -3.48 10.96
C LYS A 209 25.97 -4.37 11.89
N ASP A 210 25.50 -3.83 13.01
CA ASP A 210 24.74 -4.56 14.02
C ASP A 210 23.21 -4.40 13.81
N VAL A 211 22.80 -3.57 12.86
CA VAL A 211 21.40 -3.35 12.51
C VAL A 211 20.76 -4.63 11.97
N THR A 212 19.73 -5.10 12.64
CA THR A 212 18.95 -6.26 12.22
C THR A 212 18.02 -5.95 11.05
N ASP A 213 17.64 -6.98 10.27
CA ASP A 213 16.65 -6.84 9.19
C ASP A 213 15.30 -6.28 9.67
N ALA A 214 14.91 -6.62 10.91
CA ALA A 214 13.68 -6.11 11.51
C ALA A 214 13.77 -4.60 11.76
N GLN A 215 14.86 -4.11 12.32
CA GLN A 215 15.11 -2.69 12.54
C GLN A 215 15.22 -1.94 11.21
N ARG A 216 15.95 -2.49 10.25
CA ARG A 216 16.03 -1.92 8.91
C ARG A 216 14.65 -1.78 8.24
N LYS A 217 13.76 -2.78 8.36
CA LYS A 217 12.37 -2.71 7.88
C LYS A 217 11.57 -1.62 8.61
N LYS A 218 11.71 -1.52 9.93
CA LYS A 218 11.09 -0.46 10.73
C LYS A 218 11.59 0.91 10.28
N ALA A 219 12.90 1.11 10.15
CA ALA A 219 13.49 2.35 9.67
C ALA A 219 13.02 2.71 8.25
N LYS A 220 12.86 1.74 7.36
CA LYS A 220 12.26 1.95 6.04
C LYS A 220 10.84 2.49 6.14
N THR A 221 10.03 1.95 7.05
CA THR A 221 8.65 2.43 7.29
C THR A 221 8.66 3.84 7.86
N ALA A 222 9.58 4.16 8.79
CA ALA A 222 9.75 5.49 9.35
C ALA A 222 10.19 6.50 8.28
N ASN A 223 11.24 6.18 7.51
CA ASN A 223 11.78 7.06 6.47
C ASN A 223 10.71 7.54 5.48
N PHE A 224 9.94 6.60 4.92
CA PHE A 224 8.86 6.97 4.00
C PHE A 224 7.66 7.58 4.71
N GLY A 225 7.26 7.01 5.85
CA GLY A 225 6.11 7.50 6.59
C GLY A 225 6.28 8.95 7.04
N ILE A 226 7.42 9.30 7.62
CA ILE A 226 7.69 10.64 8.15
C ILE A 226 7.73 11.68 7.04
N ILE A 227 8.40 11.38 5.92
CA ILE A 227 8.47 12.29 4.76
C ILE A 227 7.07 12.57 4.19
N TYR A 228 6.18 11.58 4.23
CA TYR A 228 4.78 11.74 3.83
C TYR A 228 3.86 12.27 4.93
N GLY A 229 4.41 12.69 6.06
CA GLY A 229 3.65 13.32 7.15
C GLY A 229 2.83 12.35 7.97
N ILE A 230 3.30 11.13 8.19
CA ILE A 230 2.62 10.15 9.04
C ILE A 230 2.47 10.69 10.46
N THR A 231 1.31 10.48 11.05
CA THR A 231 1.09 10.80 12.46
C THR A 231 1.72 9.73 13.37
N THR A 232 1.96 10.08 14.63
CA THR A 232 2.42 9.12 15.65
C THR A 232 1.52 7.89 15.70
N PHE A 233 0.20 8.07 15.69
CA PHE A 233 -0.76 6.99 15.67
C PHE A 233 -0.64 6.12 14.40
N GLY A 234 -0.51 6.75 13.23
CA GLY A 234 -0.35 6.02 11.96
C GLY A 234 0.95 5.21 11.92
N LEU A 235 2.04 5.76 12.48
CA LEU A 235 3.32 5.04 12.57
C LEU A 235 3.23 3.85 13.54
N ALA A 236 2.63 4.06 14.72
CA ALA A 236 2.42 3.02 15.72
C ALA A 236 1.65 1.83 15.13
N GLN A 237 0.56 2.09 14.41
CA GLN A 237 -0.21 1.05 13.74
C GLN A 237 0.60 0.30 12.67
N ARG A 238 1.33 1.01 11.81
CA ARG A 238 2.11 0.38 10.72
C ARG A 238 3.26 -0.47 11.23
N MET A 239 3.86 -0.10 12.36
CA MET A 239 4.99 -0.81 12.95
C MET A 239 4.56 -1.83 14.01
N ASN A 240 3.28 -1.85 14.38
CA ASN A 240 2.72 -2.64 15.47
C ASN A 240 3.47 -2.41 16.79
N ILE A 241 3.61 -1.14 17.18
CA ILE A 241 4.28 -0.66 18.38
C ILE A 241 3.38 0.30 19.15
N GLU A 242 3.77 0.65 20.38
CA GLU A 242 3.05 1.63 21.19
C GLU A 242 3.20 3.06 20.63
N ASN A 243 2.19 3.91 20.87
CA ASN A 243 2.24 5.32 20.47
C ASN A 243 3.44 6.07 21.06
N LYS A 244 3.86 5.72 22.27
CA LYS A 244 5.02 6.31 22.94
C LYS A 244 6.31 6.01 22.16
N GLU A 245 6.50 4.76 21.76
CA GLU A 245 7.64 4.32 20.95
C GLU A 245 7.62 4.98 19.58
N ALA A 246 6.47 5.02 18.91
CA ALA A 246 6.33 5.70 17.62
C ALA A 246 6.65 7.20 17.68
N LYS A 247 6.26 7.87 18.78
CA LYS A 247 6.60 9.28 19.02
C LYS A 247 8.11 9.45 19.16
N GLN A 248 8.77 8.59 19.93
CA GLN A 248 10.21 8.61 20.12
C GLN A 248 10.95 8.42 18.79
N ILE A 249 10.52 7.46 17.96
CA ILE A 249 11.10 7.23 16.63
C ILE A 249 11.02 8.48 15.75
N ILE A 250 9.88 9.19 15.75
CA ILE A 250 9.73 10.44 14.98
C ILE A 250 10.66 11.54 15.52
N GLU A 251 10.77 11.68 16.83
CA GLU A 251 11.65 12.67 17.47
C GLU A 251 13.13 12.36 17.16
N ASP A 252 13.54 11.10 17.26
CA ASP A 252 14.92 10.68 16.96
C ASP A 252 15.23 10.81 15.47
N TYR A 253 14.26 10.55 14.60
CA TYR A 253 14.41 10.81 13.17
C TYR A 253 14.70 12.28 12.88
N PHE A 254 13.93 13.21 13.42
CA PHE A 254 14.15 14.63 13.21
C PHE A 254 15.39 15.17 13.94
N ARG A 255 15.81 14.55 15.03
CA ARG A 255 17.10 14.84 15.66
C ARG A 255 18.26 14.41 14.76
N THR A 256 18.10 13.28 14.08
CA THR A 256 19.09 12.76 13.12
C THR A 256 19.14 13.58 11.84
N PHE A 257 17.98 14.01 11.35
CA PHE A 257 17.80 14.73 10.10
C PHE A 257 17.08 16.08 10.32
N PRO A 258 17.73 17.05 11.02
CA PRO A 258 17.10 18.33 11.32
C PRO A 258 16.80 19.17 10.08
N GLY A 259 17.59 19.05 9.02
CA GLY A 259 17.35 19.71 7.74
C GLY A 259 16.05 19.25 7.09
N VAL A 260 15.70 17.96 7.21
CA VAL A 260 14.43 17.43 6.70
C VAL A 260 13.25 18.07 7.42
N GLN A 261 13.31 18.19 8.76
CA GLN A 261 12.26 18.86 9.55
C GLN A 261 12.09 20.32 9.12
N ALA A 262 13.20 21.06 9.05
CA ALA A 262 13.18 22.45 8.64
C ALA A 262 12.61 22.65 7.23
N TYR A 263 12.99 21.79 6.28
CA TYR A 263 12.45 21.81 4.93
C TYR A 263 10.94 21.54 4.90
N MET A 264 10.46 20.56 5.65
CA MET A 264 9.03 20.22 5.71
C MET A 264 8.20 21.40 6.25
N GLU A 265 8.66 22.05 7.32
CA GLU A 265 7.96 23.23 7.87
C GLU A 265 8.01 24.42 6.89
N LYS A 266 9.18 24.74 6.33
CA LYS A 266 9.31 25.76 5.30
C LYS A 266 8.40 25.51 4.10
N SER A 267 8.27 24.24 3.66
CA SER A 267 7.39 23.87 2.55
C SER A 267 5.91 24.15 2.86
N LYS A 268 5.46 23.88 4.09
CA LYS A 268 4.10 24.21 4.55
C LYS A 268 3.86 25.71 4.58
N GLU A 269 4.80 26.46 5.14
CA GLU A 269 4.72 27.93 5.19
C GLU A 269 4.67 28.54 3.79
N MET A 270 5.54 28.09 2.89
CA MET A 270 5.55 28.56 1.51
C MET A 270 4.24 28.21 0.79
N ALA A 271 3.71 27.01 1.00
CA ALA A 271 2.45 26.59 0.40
C ALA A 271 1.27 27.42 0.91
N ARG A 272 1.22 27.76 2.20
CA ARG A 272 0.22 28.68 2.76
C ARG A 272 0.34 30.08 2.17
N ALA A 273 1.56 30.61 2.07
CA ALA A 273 1.80 31.96 1.55
C ALA A 273 1.49 32.09 0.05
N LYS A 274 1.78 31.05 -0.74
CA LYS A 274 1.65 31.09 -2.21
C LYS A 274 0.35 30.48 -2.72
N GLY A 275 -0.36 29.69 -1.92
CA GLY A 275 -1.54 28.91 -2.33
C GLY A 275 -1.21 27.70 -3.21
N TYR A 276 0.05 27.33 -3.35
CA TYR A 276 0.49 26.16 -4.11
C TYR A 276 1.80 25.60 -3.57
N ALA A 277 2.01 24.30 -3.79
CA ALA A 277 3.31 23.63 -3.69
C ALA A 277 3.95 23.50 -5.07
N GLU A 278 5.28 23.55 -5.13
CA GLU A 278 6.05 23.50 -6.39
C GLU A 278 7.14 22.43 -6.29
N THR A 279 7.33 21.69 -7.38
CA THR A 279 8.40 20.71 -7.51
C THR A 279 9.71 21.37 -7.93
N LEU A 280 10.83 20.62 -7.90
CA LEU A 280 12.15 21.05 -8.36
C LEU A 280 12.13 21.62 -9.79
N PHE A 281 11.29 21.06 -10.67
CA PHE A 281 11.13 21.49 -12.07
C PHE A 281 9.91 22.41 -12.29
N HIS A 282 9.52 23.17 -11.24
CA HIS A 282 8.48 24.20 -11.30
C HIS A 282 7.07 23.73 -11.66
N ARG A 283 6.77 22.44 -11.52
CA ARG A 283 5.38 21.95 -11.58
C ARG A 283 4.65 22.42 -10.32
N ARG A 284 3.52 23.07 -10.47
CA ARG A 284 2.70 23.61 -9.39
C ARG A 284 1.49 22.75 -9.11
N ARG A 285 1.22 22.54 -7.83
CA ARG A 285 -0.03 21.99 -7.32
C ARG A 285 -0.71 23.05 -6.49
N TYR A 286 -1.83 23.56 -6.97
CA TYR A 286 -2.64 24.54 -6.25
C TYR A 286 -3.36 23.89 -5.07
N LEU A 287 -3.45 24.59 -3.97
CA LEU A 287 -3.97 24.13 -2.68
C LEU A 287 -5.00 25.15 -2.15
N PRO A 288 -6.21 25.23 -2.75
CA PRO A 288 -7.19 26.26 -2.41
C PRO A 288 -7.66 26.19 -0.95
N ASP A 289 -7.64 25.00 -0.34
CA ASP A 289 -8.14 24.74 1.01
C ASP A 289 -7.02 24.65 2.06
N ILE A 290 -5.83 25.23 1.79
CA ILE A 290 -4.68 25.10 2.70
C ILE A 290 -4.77 26.00 3.94
N ASN A 291 -5.61 27.03 3.89
CA ASN A 291 -5.82 28.01 4.97
C ASN A 291 -7.16 27.83 5.65
#